data_6e0435b073d307a0828e6d28a995a517
#
_entry.id   6e0435b073d307a0828e6d28a995a517
#
_cell.length_a   1.000
_cell.length_b   1.000
_cell.length_c   1.000
_cell.angle_alpha   90.00
_cell.angle_beta   90.00
_cell.angle_gamma   90.00
#
_symmetry.space_group_name_H-M   'P 1'
#
loop_
_entity.id
_entity.type
_entity.pdbx_description
1 polymer ?
#
loop_
_entity_poly.entity_id
_entity_poly.type
_entity_poly.pdbx_seq_one_letter_code
_entity_poly.pdbx_strand_id
1 'polypeptide(L)'
;MRQIVGRPDAKPDPALLTEALGEAVVHRIWGMRSHVRLGNTVFVHGGLDPHAEIDEFLTRPWTTFTEARWAWINHGFLDWSGGFRGTLVVHGHTPPDKHRAISGMADPHLFEGDRLGLDGGSARTGIVAAAQVENDRYRILKA
;
A
#
# COMPACT_ATOMS: atom_id res chain seq x y z
N MET A 1 -7.26 11.73 -26.63
CA MET A 1 -6.94 10.75 -25.59
C MET A 1 -7.38 9.38 -26.09
N ARG A 2 -6.45 8.51 -26.51
CA ARG A 2 -6.82 7.13 -26.91
C ARG A 2 -7.09 6.35 -25.63
N GLN A 3 -8.31 5.82 -25.51
CA GLN A 3 -8.65 4.90 -24.43
C GLN A 3 -7.80 3.64 -24.58
N ILE A 4 -6.93 3.36 -23.61
CA ILE A 4 -6.27 2.07 -23.49
C ILE A 4 -7.29 1.11 -22.90
N VAL A 5 -8.23 0.66 -23.71
CA VAL A 5 -9.14 -0.43 -23.33
C VAL A 5 -8.42 -1.72 -23.72
N GLY A 6 -7.54 -2.19 -22.84
CA GLY A 6 -6.99 -3.53 -22.96
C GLY A 6 -8.12 -4.56 -22.86
N ARG A 7 -8.05 -5.65 -23.60
CA ARG A 7 -8.91 -6.80 -23.38
C ARG A 7 -8.65 -7.29 -21.95
N PRO A 8 -9.68 -7.70 -21.17
CA PRO A 8 -9.53 -8.12 -19.77
C PRO A 8 -8.52 -9.26 -19.57
N ASP A 9 -8.23 -10.00 -20.61
CA ASP A 9 -7.35 -11.17 -20.68
C ASP A 9 -5.97 -10.88 -21.31
N ALA A 10 -5.73 -9.66 -21.78
CA ALA A 10 -4.44 -9.27 -22.33
C ALA A 10 -3.40 -9.13 -21.20
N LYS A 11 -2.26 -9.81 -21.35
CA LYS A 11 -1.12 -9.57 -20.45
C LYS A 11 -0.66 -8.13 -20.61
N PRO A 12 -0.37 -7.44 -19.49
CA PRO A 12 0.20 -6.09 -19.54
C PRO A 12 1.47 -6.09 -20.41
N ASP A 13 1.48 -5.23 -21.42
CA ASP A 13 2.68 -5.03 -22.24
C ASP A 13 3.36 -3.73 -21.79
N PRO A 14 4.56 -3.81 -21.19
CA PRO A 14 5.30 -2.63 -20.74
C PRO A 14 5.60 -1.63 -21.87
N ALA A 15 5.76 -2.10 -23.11
CA ALA A 15 6.01 -1.23 -24.25
C ALA A 15 4.77 -0.38 -24.57
N LEU A 16 3.58 -0.97 -24.56
CA LEU A 16 2.31 -0.25 -24.75
C LEU A 16 2.05 0.75 -23.62
N LEU A 17 2.43 0.40 -22.39
CA LEU A 17 2.33 1.30 -21.24
C LEU A 17 3.25 2.50 -21.44
N THR A 18 4.50 2.28 -21.87
CA THR A 18 5.47 3.33 -22.14
C THR A 18 5.02 4.23 -23.28
N GLU A 19 4.51 3.66 -24.36
CA GLU A 19 3.92 4.42 -25.48
C GLU A 19 2.75 5.32 -25.02
N ALA A 20 1.90 4.78 -24.17
CA ALA A 20 0.71 5.49 -23.70
C ALA A 20 0.99 6.60 -22.69
N LEU A 21 1.90 6.37 -21.75
CA LEU A 21 2.25 7.31 -20.67
C LEU A 21 3.40 8.25 -21.04
N GLY A 22 4.25 7.84 -21.97
CA GLY A 22 5.51 8.50 -22.30
C GLY A 22 6.65 8.12 -21.36
N GLU A 23 7.87 8.09 -21.89
CA GLU A 23 9.08 7.68 -21.16
C GLU A 23 9.33 8.46 -19.86
N ALA A 24 9.07 9.76 -19.86
CA ALA A 24 9.28 10.60 -18.68
C ALA A 24 8.41 10.19 -17.50
N VAL A 25 7.16 9.80 -17.75
CA VAL A 25 6.23 9.32 -16.69
C VAL A 25 6.66 7.95 -16.21
N VAL A 26 7.01 7.05 -17.11
CA VAL A 26 7.49 5.71 -16.77
C VAL A 26 8.77 5.79 -15.95
N HIS A 27 9.74 6.62 -16.36
CA HIS A 27 10.97 6.83 -15.60
C HIS A 27 10.71 7.38 -14.19
N ARG A 28 9.74 8.29 -14.06
CA ARG A 28 9.34 8.82 -12.73
C ARG A 28 8.72 7.73 -11.86
N ILE A 29 7.89 6.86 -12.42
CA ILE A 29 7.31 5.72 -11.69
C ILE A 29 8.42 4.78 -11.20
N TRP A 30 9.39 4.45 -12.06
CA TRP A 30 10.55 3.63 -11.69
C TRP A 30 11.43 4.26 -10.60
N GLY A 31 11.50 5.57 -10.53
CA GLY A 31 12.22 6.31 -9.49
C GLY A 31 11.45 6.50 -8.18
N MET A 32 10.21 6.00 -8.04
CA MET A 32 9.42 6.11 -6.81
C MET A 32 10.02 5.26 -5.69
N ARG A 33 9.90 5.74 -4.48
CA ARG A 33 10.36 5.01 -3.29
C ARG A 33 9.35 3.91 -2.93
N SER A 34 9.85 2.78 -2.44
CA SER A 34 9.02 1.69 -1.90
C SER A 34 8.27 2.11 -0.63
N HIS A 35 8.89 3.00 0.16
CA HIS A 35 8.37 3.44 1.45
C HIS A 35 8.94 4.81 1.84
N VAL A 36 8.34 5.39 2.88
CA VAL A 36 8.90 6.54 3.62
C VAL A 36 8.94 6.17 5.10
N ARG A 37 10.04 6.46 5.78
CA ARG A 37 10.19 6.27 7.23
C ARG A 37 10.38 7.63 7.92
N LEU A 38 9.55 7.89 8.93
CA LEU A 38 9.64 9.08 9.80
C LEU A 38 9.64 8.61 11.25
N GLY A 39 10.80 8.67 11.88
CA GLY A 39 10.97 8.13 13.23
C GLY A 39 10.66 6.63 13.29
N ASN A 40 9.70 6.24 14.11
CA ASN A 40 9.22 4.86 14.24
C ASN A 40 8.05 4.53 13.30
N THR A 41 7.65 5.44 12.43
CA THR A 41 6.53 5.23 11.49
C THR A 41 7.04 4.91 10.10
N VAL A 42 6.53 3.85 9.50
CA VAL A 42 6.75 3.43 8.11
C VAL A 42 5.47 3.63 7.32
N PHE A 43 5.58 4.35 6.22
CA PHE A 43 4.53 4.50 5.21
C PHE A 43 4.87 3.60 4.04
N VAL A 44 4.01 2.64 3.75
CA VAL A 44 4.22 1.64 2.70
C VAL A 44 2.89 1.37 1.98
N HIS A 45 2.93 0.97 0.71
CA HIS A 45 1.68 0.80 -0.03
C HIS A 45 0.84 -0.37 0.48
N GLY A 46 1.34 -1.60 0.47
CA GLY A 46 0.57 -2.80 0.85
C GLY A 46 0.75 -3.20 2.30
N GLY A 47 1.98 -3.21 2.79
CA GLY A 47 2.29 -3.64 4.15
C GLY A 47 3.69 -4.21 4.30
N LEU A 48 3.92 -4.90 5.43
CA LEU A 48 5.18 -5.54 5.77
C LEU A 48 5.01 -7.05 5.94
N ASP A 49 6.09 -7.80 5.72
CA ASP A 49 6.13 -9.21 6.12
C ASP A 49 6.53 -9.29 7.60
N PRO A 50 5.67 -9.83 8.50
CA PRO A 50 5.97 -9.88 9.94
C PRO A 50 7.12 -10.83 10.29
N HIS A 51 7.53 -11.69 9.37
CA HIS A 51 8.61 -12.67 9.54
C HIS A 51 9.93 -12.22 8.93
N ALA A 52 9.95 -11.07 8.24
CA ALA A 52 11.16 -10.49 7.67
C ALA A 52 11.67 -9.32 8.51
N GLU A 53 12.98 -9.05 8.43
CA GLU A 53 13.53 -7.79 8.93
C GLU A 53 13.01 -6.64 8.07
N ILE A 54 12.50 -5.59 8.71
CA ILE A 54 11.77 -4.51 8.03
C ILE A 54 12.63 -3.82 6.98
N ASP A 55 13.87 -3.47 7.33
CA ASP A 55 14.75 -2.73 6.42
C ASP A 55 15.17 -3.63 5.24
N GLU A 56 15.45 -4.91 5.47
CA GLU A 56 15.72 -5.86 4.38
C GLU A 56 14.52 -6.02 3.46
N PHE A 57 13.31 -6.17 4.02
CA PHE A 57 12.09 -6.33 3.25
C PHE A 57 11.78 -5.13 2.36
N LEU A 58 11.99 -3.92 2.88
CA LEU A 58 11.67 -2.66 2.18
C LEU A 58 12.74 -2.26 1.14
N THR A 59 13.97 -2.72 1.28
CA THR A 59 15.07 -2.41 0.36
C THR A 59 15.27 -3.42 -0.75
N ARG A 60 14.52 -4.52 -0.76
CA ARG A 60 14.57 -5.50 -1.85
C ARG A 60 14.31 -4.85 -3.19
N PRO A 61 15.08 -5.19 -4.22
CA PRO A 61 14.81 -4.73 -5.57
C PRO A 61 13.37 -5.12 -5.97
N TRP A 62 12.67 -4.21 -6.64
CA TRP A 62 11.30 -4.48 -7.11
C TRP A 62 11.25 -4.68 -8.63
N THR A 63 12.20 -5.45 -9.14
CA THR A 63 12.27 -5.82 -10.55
C THR A 63 11.22 -6.86 -10.93
N THR A 64 10.70 -7.58 -9.94
CA THR A 64 9.64 -8.58 -10.14
C THR A 64 8.48 -8.34 -9.17
N PHE A 65 7.30 -8.82 -9.56
CA PHE A 65 6.11 -8.76 -8.70
C PHE A 65 6.30 -9.49 -7.36
N THR A 66 7.05 -10.59 -7.36
CA THR A 66 7.32 -11.37 -6.15
C THR A 66 8.26 -10.66 -5.19
N GLU A 67 9.18 -9.85 -5.68
CA GLU A 67 10.10 -9.07 -4.86
C GLU A 67 9.43 -7.85 -4.24
N ALA A 68 8.52 -7.22 -4.98
CA ALA A 68 7.79 -6.03 -4.52
C ALA A 68 6.61 -6.35 -3.58
N ARG A 69 6.74 -7.34 -2.69
CA ARG A 69 5.65 -7.74 -1.79
C ARG A 69 5.12 -6.60 -0.94
N TRP A 70 5.95 -5.66 -0.56
CA TRP A 70 5.54 -4.43 0.15
C TRP A 70 4.47 -3.62 -0.60
N ALA A 71 4.33 -3.79 -1.91
CA ALA A 71 3.34 -3.09 -2.72
C ALA A 71 1.97 -3.78 -2.73
N TRP A 72 1.88 -5.07 -2.42
CA TRP A 72 0.64 -5.83 -2.60
C TRP A 72 0.33 -6.86 -1.53
N ILE A 73 1.17 -7.01 -0.49
CA ILE A 73 0.92 -7.95 0.61
C ILE A 73 -0.38 -7.57 1.33
N ASN A 74 -1.21 -8.55 1.60
CA ASN A 74 -2.39 -8.42 2.45
C ASN A 74 -2.47 -9.56 3.45
N HIS A 75 -2.65 -10.82 3.02
CA HIS A 75 -2.51 -11.97 3.90
C HIS A 75 -1.08 -12.09 4.45
N GLY A 76 -0.96 -12.55 5.69
CA GLY A 76 0.30 -12.57 6.42
C GLY A 76 0.66 -11.21 7.06
N PHE A 77 0.11 -10.10 6.55
CA PHE A 77 0.24 -8.79 7.16
C PHE A 77 -1.01 -8.39 7.95
N LEU A 78 -2.19 -8.47 7.32
CA LEU A 78 -3.44 -8.02 7.94
C LEU A 78 -4.01 -9.02 8.96
N ASP A 79 -3.80 -10.31 8.77
CA ASP A 79 -4.21 -11.38 9.67
C ASP A 79 -3.14 -11.74 10.73
N TRP A 80 -2.01 -11.02 10.73
CA TRP A 80 -0.99 -11.16 11.77
C TRP A 80 -1.50 -10.59 13.10
N SER A 81 -1.53 -11.39 14.15
CA SER A 81 -2.02 -11.00 15.48
C SER A 81 -0.97 -10.26 16.33
N GLY A 82 0.30 -10.23 15.92
CA GLY A 82 1.38 -9.52 16.61
C GLY A 82 1.54 -8.09 16.13
N GLY A 83 2.38 -7.33 16.82
CA GLY A 83 2.82 -6.00 16.43
C GLY A 83 4.14 -6.02 15.65
N PHE A 84 4.60 -4.83 15.24
CA PHE A 84 5.84 -4.62 14.51
C PHE A 84 6.95 -4.02 15.37
N ARG A 85 7.07 -4.51 16.61
CA ARG A 85 8.13 -4.11 17.58
C ARG A 85 8.20 -2.59 17.83
N GLY A 86 7.04 -1.93 17.91
CA GLY A 86 6.92 -0.49 18.09
C GLY A 86 7.10 0.33 16.81
N THR A 87 7.25 -0.32 15.64
CA THR A 87 7.16 0.36 14.37
C THR A 87 5.71 0.51 13.97
N LEU A 88 5.24 1.73 13.79
CA LEU A 88 3.90 2.02 13.28
C LEU A 88 3.89 1.87 11.76
N VAL A 89 2.95 1.10 11.22
CA VAL A 89 2.83 0.85 9.79
C VAL A 89 1.57 1.51 9.26
N VAL A 90 1.74 2.54 8.45
CA VAL A 90 0.65 3.21 7.74
C VAL A 90 0.61 2.65 6.31
N HIS A 91 -0.54 2.13 5.91
CA HIS A 91 -0.67 1.42 4.64
C HIS A 91 -1.99 1.72 3.92
N GLY A 92 -2.08 1.31 2.65
CA GLY A 92 -3.27 1.34 1.81
C GLY A 92 -3.54 -0.02 1.17
N HIS A 93 -3.73 -0.04 -0.13
CA HIS A 93 -3.86 -1.22 -1.01
C HIS A 93 -5.10 -2.10 -0.78
N THR A 94 -5.47 -2.33 0.46
CA THR A 94 -6.56 -3.26 0.78
C THR A 94 -7.80 -2.48 1.22
N PRO A 95 -8.84 -2.42 0.37
CA PRO A 95 -10.05 -1.66 0.67
C PRO A 95 -10.78 -2.20 1.90
N PRO A 96 -11.61 -1.38 2.57
CA PRO A 96 -12.18 -1.65 3.90
C PRO A 96 -12.93 -2.98 4.03
N ASP A 97 -13.68 -3.37 3.01
CA ASP A 97 -14.42 -4.63 2.99
C ASP A 97 -13.48 -5.85 2.96
N LYS A 98 -12.47 -5.82 2.11
CA LYS A 98 -11.46 -6.87 2.03
C LYS A 98 -10.56 -6.87 3.28
N HIS A 99 -10.20 -5.69 3.78
CA HIS A 99 -9.42 -5.55 5.00
C HIS A 99 -10.14 -6.22 6.17
N ARG A 100 -11.43 -5.92 6.36
CA ARG A 100 -12.28 -6.54 7.40
C ARG A 100 -12.35 -8.05 7.24
N ALA A 101 -12.51 -8.54 6.01
CA ALA A 101 -12.60 -9.99 5.74
C ALA A 101 -11.32 -10.75 6.12
N ILE A 102 -10.14 -10.09 6.00
CA ILE A 102 -8.85 -10.70 6.31
C ILE A 102 -8.48 -10.52 7.78
N SER A 103 -8.57 -9.30 8.31
CA SER A 103 -8.08 -8.96 9.66
C SER A 103 -9.12 -9.20 10.76
N GLY A 104 -10.41 -9.24 10.43
CA GLY A 104 -11.49 -9.22 11.41
C GLY A 104 -11.78 -7.84 12.01
N MET A 105 -10.98 -6.83 11.72
CA MET A 105 -11.17 -5.46 12.24
C MET A 105 -12.42 -4.81 11.65
N ALA A 106 -13.23 -4.20 12.50
CA ALA A 106 -14.43 -3.49 12.05
C ALA A 106 -14.11 -2.20 11.27
N ASP A 107 -13.08 -1.47 11.69
CA ASP A 107 -12.63 -0.23 11.06
C ASP A 107 -11.11 -0.26 10.82
N PRO A 108 -10.66 -0.30 9.54
CA PRO A 108 -9.25 -0.31 9.21
C PRO A 108 -8.53 1.00 9.53
N HIS A 109 -9.29 2.08 9.81
CA HIS A 109 -8.75 3.41 10.13
C HIS A 109 -8.46 3.59 11.63
N LEU A 110 -8.50 2.53 12.40
CA LEU A 110 -8.03 2.51 13.78
C LEU A 110 -6.65 1.85 13.87
N PHE A 111 -5.80 2.36 14.74
CA PHE A 111 -4.54 1.69 15.06
C PHE A 111 -4.81 0.41 15.83
N GLU A 112 -4.39 -0.70 15.27
CA GLU A 112 -4.43 -2.00 15.92
C GLU A 112 -3.20 -2.81 15.51
N GLY A 113 -2.52 -3.42 16.47
CA GLY A 113 -1.29 -4.20 16.21
C GLY A 113 -0.21 -3.43 15.45
N ASP A 114 -0.01 -2.15 15.80
CA ASP A 114 0.92 -1.23 15.13
C ASP A 114 0.58 -0.89 13.66
N ARG A 115 -0.67 -1.07 13.22
CA ARG A 115 -1.10 -0.83 11.82
C ARG A 115 -2.22 0.19 11.74
N LEU A 116 -2.18 1.03 10.69
CA LEU A 116 -3.23 1.96 10.32
C LEU A 116 -3.49 1.88 8.81
N GLY A 117 -4.65 1.39 8.42
CA GLY A 117 -5.08 1.37 7.02
C GLY A 117 -5.66 2.71 6.59
N LEU A 118 -5.26 3.22 5.42
CA LEU A 118 -5.78 4.46 4.82
C LEU A 118 -6.45 4.24 3.46
N ASP A 119 -6.70 2.98 3.08
CA ASP A 119 -7.47 2.73 1.85
C ASP A 119 -8.96 2.99 2.09
N GLY A 120 -9.52 3.97 1.41
CA GLY A 120 -10.95 4.27 1.44
C GLY A 120 -11.78 3.42 0.47
N GLY A 121 -11.15 2.61 -0.36
CA GLY A 121 -11.79 1.91 -1.47
C GLY A 121 -12.25 2.85 -2.58
N SER A 122 -11.55 3.96 -2.80
CA SER A 122 -11.98 5.13 -3.60
C SER A 122 -12.44 4.77 -5.01
N ALA A 123 -11.85 3.77 -5.65
CA ALA A 123 -12.26 3.31 -6.98
C ALA A 123 -13.73 2.82 -7.04
N ARG A 124 -14.30 2.40 -5.91
CA ARG A 124 -15.69 1.89 -5.81
C ARG A 124 -16.58 2.79 -4.98
N THR A 125 -16.03 3.40 -3.94
CA THR A 125 -16.79 4.18 -2.96
C THR A 125 -16.76 5.69 -3.24
N GLY A 126 -15.79 6.16 -4.04
CA GLY A 126 -15.48 7.58 -4.19
C GLY A 126 -14.79 8.18 -2.95
N ILE A 127 -14.64 7.44 -1.86
CA ILE A 127 -14.10 7.95 -0.59
C ILE A 127 -12.58 7.92 -0.61
N VAL A 128 -11.96 9.06 -0.35
CA VAL A 128 -10.52 9.18 -0.07
C VAL A 128 -10.34 9.34 1.43
N ALA A 129 -9.52 8.48 2.03
CA ALA A 129 -9.15 8.58 3.43
C ALA A 129 -7.73 9.14 3.56
N ALA A 130 -7.54 10.03 4.51
CA ALA A 130 -6.25 10.59 4.90
C ALA A 130 -6.14 10.63 6.42
N ALA A 131 -4.92 10.64 6.95
CA ALA A 131 -4.68 10.86 8.36
C ALA A 131 -3.89 12.15 8.57
N GLN A 132 -4.39 12.99 9.47
CA GLN A 132 -3.59 14.07 10.04
C GLN A 132 -2.97 13.54 11.33
N VAL A 133 -1.65 13.55 11.42
CA VAL A 133 -0.90 13.08 12.60
C VAL A 133 -0.21 14.26 13.25
N GLU A 134 -0.38 14.39 14.57
CA GLU A 134 0.23 15.47 15.36
C GLU A 134 0.48 14.97 16.79
N ASN A 135 1.71 15.02 17.25
CA ASN A 135 2.10 14.69 18.64
C ASN A 135 1.48 13.37 19.15
N ASP A 136 1.71 12.27 18.47
CA ASP A 136 1.18 10.92 18.79
C ASP A 136 -0.35 10.79 18.74
N ARG A 137 -1.05 11.81 18.25
CA ARG A 137 -2.49 11.75 17.95
C ARG A 137 -2.70 11.71 16.45
N TYR A 138 -3.79 11.09 16.05
CA TYR A 138 -4.19 11.12 14.66
C TYR A 138 -5.69 11.36 14.52
N ARG A 139 -6.06 11.95 13.42
CA ARG A 139 -7.46 12.15 13.00
C ARG A 139 -7.63 11.67 11.58
N ILE A 140 -8.61 10.83 11.36
CA ILE A 140 -8.98 10.41 10.02
C ILE A 140 -9.88 11.45 9.38
N LEU A 141 -9.51 11.83 8.16
CA LEU A 141 -10.26 12.70 7.28
C LEU A 141 -10.79 11.84 6.14
N LYS A 142 -12.08 12.01 5.81
CA LYS A 142 -12.71 11.30 4.67
C LYS A 142 -13.40 12.35 3.80
N ALA A 143 -13.14 12.26 2.49
CA ALA A 143 -13.77 13.11 1.47
C ALA A 143 -14.34 12.25 0.35
#